data_aba220e0c547bec91e2fee441dde017f
#
_entry.id   aba220e0c547bec91e2fee441dde017f
#
_cell.length_a   1.000
_cell.length_b   1.000
_cell.length_c   1.000
_cell.angle_alpha   90.00
_cell.angle_beta   90.00
_cell.angle_gamma   90.00
#
_symmetry.space_group_name_H-M   'P 1'
#
loop_
_entity.id
_entity.type
_entity.pdbx_description
1 polymer ?
#
loop_
_entity_poly.entity_id
_entity_poly.type
_entity_poly.pdbx_seq_one_letter_code
_entity_poly.pdbx_strand_id
1 'polypeptide(L)'
;GSETIIHCKGPDGLFTQITEMGKIVVASGTKPNTQKLGLQNIGLELNKMGNILVNAKMETNLQNIYAIGDATNTPAFVYTAAFEGKIAVENAFSGAENKADYTSLPWVVFTDPQVAGAGLDEVQAEQQNIPFEVSKIELKDVPRAIAANDTRGFIKLIRNTETDKLIGARIVAPEGGELIQQLSMAIK
;
A
#
# COMPACT_ATOMS: atom_id res chain seq x y z
N GLY A 1 -19.99 17.49 -29.67
CA GLY A 1 -19.41 16.54 -28.76
C GLY A 1 -20.36 16.28 -27.61
N SER A 2 -20.40 15.10 -27.05
CA SER A 2 -21.22 14.78 -25.88
C SER A 2 -20.56 15.38 -24.63
N GLU A 3 -21.31 16.18 -23.91
CA GLU A 3 -20.94 16.73 -22.63
C GLU A 3 -21.06 15.62 -21.56
N THR A 4 -20.07 15.50 -20.69
CA THR A 4 -20.12 14.56 -19.57
C THR A 4 -20.17 15.33 -18.25
N ILE A 5 -21.17 15.04 -17.44
CA ILE A 5 -21.37 15.68 -16.14
C ILE A 5 -20.89 14.72 -15.04
N ILE A 6 -19.97 15.19 -14.19
CA ILE A 6 -19.44 14.44 -13.05
C ILE A 6 -20.00 15.08 -11.77
N HIS A 7 -20.66 14.29 -10.96
CA HIS A 7 -21.11 14.72 -9.63
C HIS A 7 -20.11 14.20 -8.57
N CYS A 8 -19.44 15.16 -7.92
CA CYS A 8 -18.52 14.87 -6.81
C CYS A 8 -19.18 15.19 -5.48
N LYS A 9 -19.04 14.32 -4.48
CA LYS A 9 -19.46 14.58 -3.10
C LYS A 9 -18.23 14.76 -2.23
N GLY A 10 -18.08 15.97 -1.65
CA GLY A 10 -16.99 16.26 -0.72
C GLY A 10 -17.18 15.60 0.65
N PRO A 11 -16.13 15.58 1.50
CA PRO A 11 -16.19 15.06 2.87
C PRO A 11 -17.22 15.79 3.75
N ASP A 12 -17.49 17.05 3.44
CA ASP A 12 -18.51 17.92 4.05
C ASP A 12 -19.95 17.60 3.59
N GLY A 13 -20.09 16.62 2.68
CA GLY A 13 -21.37 16.21 2.11
C GLY A 13 -21.87 17.09 0.98
N LEU A 14 -21.17 18.17 0.64
CA LEU A 14 -21.56 19.07 -0.45
C LEU A 14 -21.29 18.41 -1.82
N PHE A 15 -22.18 18.67 -2.78
CA PHE A 15 -22.04 18.20 -4.14
C PHE A 15 -21.45 19.30 -5.03
N THR A 16 -20.42 18.94 -5.77
CA THR A 16 -19.84 19.76 -6.82
C THR A 16 -20.10 19.09 -8.17
N GLN A 17 -20.55 19.86 -9.15
CA GLN A 17 -20.72 19.39 -10.52
C GLN A 17 -19.57 19.90 -11.37
N ILE A 18 -18.94 18.97 -12.11
CA ILE A 18 -17.90 19.28 -13.08
C ILE A 18 -18.45 18.89 -14.45
N THR A 19 -18.39 19.81 -15.39
CA THR A 19 -18.79 19.58 -16.78
C THR A 19 -17.57 19.56 -17.67
N GLU A 20 -17.35 18.43 -18.36
CA GLU A 20 -16.18 18.22 -19.21
C GLU A 20 -16.59 17.82 -20.62
N MET A 21 -15.87 18.36 -21.60
CA MET A 21 -16.03 18.08 -23.04
C MET A 21 -15.02 17.08 -23.59
N GLY A 22 -14.20 16.52 -22.72
CA GLY A 22 -13.09 15.63 -23.07
C GLY A 22 -13.31 14.17 -22.69
N LYS A 23 -12.20 13.47 -22.46
CA LYS A 23 -12.19 12.10 -21.99
C LYS A 23 -12.00 12.04 -20.48
N ILE A 24 -12.72 11.15 -19.82
CA ILE A 24 -12.58 10.89 -18.38
C ILE A 24 -11.70 9.65 -18.21
N VAL A 25 -10.67 9.77 -17.35
CA VAL A 25 -9.83 8.65 -16.92
C VAL A 25 -10.26 8.25 -15.52
N VAL A 26 -10.69 6.99 -15.37
CA VAL A 26 -11.00 6.39 -14.06
C VAL A 26 -9.83 5.51 -13.65
N ALA A 27 -9.16 5.90 -12.56
CA ALA A 27 -7.99 5.22 -12.00
C ALA A 27 -8.18 4.90 -10.50
N SER A 28 -9.38 4.46 -10.13
CA SER A 28 -9.83 4.26 -8.74
C SER A 28 -9.55 2.85 -8.17
N GLY A 29 -8.48 2.19 -8.63
CA GLY A 29 -8.07 0.88 -8.18
C GLY A 29 -7.97 -0.16 -9.29
N THR A 30 -7.59 -1.38 -8.90
CA THR A 30 -7.38 -2.51 -9.82
C THR A 30 -8.28 -3.70 -9.46
N LYS A 31 -8.44 -4.59 -10.41
CA LYS A 31 -9.06 -5.90 -10.20
C LYS A 31 -8.10 -6.98 -10.70
N PRO A 32 -7.96 -8.12 -10.00
CA PRO A 32 -7.12 -9.21 -10.46
C PRO A 32 -7.64 -9.75 -11.79
N ASN A 33 -6.74 -9.99 -12.74
CA ASN A 33 -7.09 -10.52 -14.05
C ASN A 33 -7.11 -12.05 -14.06
N THR A 34 -7.89 -12.65 -13.17
CA THR A 34 -7.95 -14.09 -12.91
C THR A 34 -9.13 -14.79 -13.58
N GLN A 35 -10.15 -14.05 -14.00
CA GLN A 35 -11.45 -14.58 -14.44
C GLN A 35 -11.39 -15.53 -15.64
N LYS A 36 -10.38 -15.37 -16.54
CA LYS A 36 -10.26 -16.16 -17.78
C LYS A 36 -9.24 -17.30 -17.70
N LEU A 37 -8.69 -17.55 -16.51
CA LEU A 37 -7.65 -18.55 -16.31
C LEU A 37 -8.20 -19.94 -15.98
N GLY A 38 -9.52 -20.10 -15.84
CA GLY A 38 -10.14 -21.40 -15.53
C GLY A 38 -9.77 -21.96 -14.16
N LEU A 39 -9.39 -21.10 -13.21
CA LEU A 39 -8.86 -21.50 -11.89
C LEU A 39 -9.85 -22.34 -11.08
N GLN A 40 -11.15 -22.07 -11.23
CA GLN A 40 -12.20 -22.84 -10.56
C GLN A 40 -12.28 -24.29 -11.06
N ASN A 41 -11.87 -24.55 -12.33
CA ASN A 41 -11.89 -25.90 -12.89
C ASN A 41 -10.88 -26.85 -12.21
N ILE A 42 -9.85 -26.28 -11.60
CA ILE A 42 -8.84 -27.03 -10.84
C ILE A 42 -9.05 -26.92 -9.33
N GLY A 43 -10.10 -26.25 -8.87
CA GLY A 43 -10.39 -26.08 -7.45
C GLY A 43 -9.49 -25.07 -6.72
N LEU A 44 -8.92 -24.09 -7.45
CA LEU A 44 -8.11 -23.02 -6.83
C LEU A 44 -9.03 -22.04 -6.07
N GLU A 45 -8.67 -21.71 -4.84
CA GLU A 45 -9.45 -20.82 -3.99
C GLU A 45 -9.21 -19.34 -4.32
N LEU A 46 -10.31 -18.61 -4.49
CA LEU A 46 -10.33 -17.18 -4.73
C LEU A 46 -11.13 -16.47 -3.65
N ASN A 47 -10.76 -15.24 -3.31
CA ASN A 47 -11.60 -14.38 -2.49
C ASN A 47 -12.79 -13.80 -3.29
N LYS A 48 -13.67 -13.04 -2.61
CA LYS A 48 -14.85 -12.42 -3.24
C LYS A 48 -14.51 -11.41 -4.35
N MET A 49 -13.29 -10.88 -4.35
CA MET A 49 -12.81 -9.93 -5.35
C MET A 49 -12.13 -10.63 -6.54
N GLY A 50 -11.93 -11.95 -6.49
CA GLY A 50 -11.28 -12.76 -7.50
C GLY A 50 -9.77 -12.91 -7.32
N ASN A 51 -9.19 -12.44 -6.22
CA ASN A 51 -7.77 -12.68 -5.93
C ASN A 51 -7.53 -14.13 -5.51
N ILE A 52 -6.42 -14.69 -5.95
CA ILE A 52 -5.95 -16.00 -5.53
C ILE A 52 -5.52 -15.92 -4.06
N LEU A 53 -6.04 -16.81 -3.23
CA LEU A 53 -5.66 -16.90 -1.82
C LEU A 53 -4.31 -17.61 -1.69
N VAL A 54 -3.39 -16.97 -0.96
CA VAL A 54 -2.09 -17.54 -0.63
C VAL A 54 -1.79 -17.37 0.86
N ASN A 55 -0.97 -18.27 1.38
CA ASN A 55 -0.39 -18.14 2.71
C ASN A 55 0.90 -17.29 2.69
N ALA A 56 1.54 -17.11 3.84
CA ALA A 56 2.78 -16.33 3.93
C ALA A 56 3.96 -16.91 3.12
N LYS A 57 3.89 -18.17 2.72
CA LYS A 57 4.90 -18.81 1.86
C LYS A 57 4.60 -18.69 0.36
N MET A 58 3.57 -17.94 -0.02
CA MET A 58 3.04 -17.80 -1.38
C MET A 58 2.41 -19.09 -1.94
N GLU A 59 2.10 -20.07 -1.09
CA GLU A 59 1.44 -21.30 -1.47
C GLU A 59 -0.07 -21.09 -1.57
N THR A 60 -0.71 -21.67 -2.59
CA THR A 60 -2.16 -21.74 -2.72
C THR A 60 -2.71 -22.95 -1.93
N ASN A 61 -4.02 -23.17 -2.02
CA ASN A 61 -4.66 -24.37 -1.49
C ASN A 61 -4.31 -25.65 -2.26
N LEU A 62 -3.69 -25.53 -3.43
CA LEU A 62 -3.26 -26.67 -4.24
C LEU A 62 -1.75 -26.89 -4.13
N GLN A 63 -1.37 -28.15 -3.89
CA GLN A 63 0.04 -28.53 -3.77
C GLN A 63 0.84 -28.16 -5.04
N ASN A 64 2.05 -27.62 -4.86
CA ASN A 64 2.96 -27.20 -5.93
C ASN A 64 2.44 -26.04 -6.83
N ILE A 65 1.40 -25.35 -6.39
CA ILE A 65 0.91 -24.15 -7.06
C ILE A 65 1.11 -22.93 -6.15
N TYR A 66 1.86 -21.98 -6.65
CA TYR A 66 2.16 -20.71 -6.00
C TYR A 66 1.53 -19.56 -6.77
N ALA A 67 1.19 -18.47 -6.08
CA ALA A 67 0.74 -17.24 -6.71
C ALA A 67 1.38 -16.04 -6.03
N ILE A 68 1.65 -14.99 -6.80
CA ILE A 68 2.34 -13.78 -6.36
C ILE A 68 1.74 -12.52 -7.00
N GLY A 69 2.05 -11.37 -6.42
CA GLY A 69 1.74 -10.04 -6.97
C GLY A 69 0.25 -9.77 -7.04
N ASP A 70 -0.15 -8.90 -7.95
CA ASP A 70 -1.50 -8.34 -8.07
C ASP A 70 -2.60 -9.39 -8.32
N ALA A 71 -2.24 -10.61 -8.67
CA ALA A 71 -3.19 -11.72 -8.78
C ALA A 71 -3.66 -12.25 -7.42
N THR A 72 -2.95 -11.93 -6.35
CA THR A 72 -3.18 -12.40 -4.98
C THR A 72 -3.86 -11.34 -4.10
N ASN A 73 -4.09 -11.70 -2.83
CA ASN A 73 -4.61 -10.80 -1.81
C ASN A 73 -3.52 -10.05 -1.02
N THR A 74 -2.32 -9.96 -1.56
CA THR A 74 -1.16 -9.27 -0.97
C THR A 74 -1.08 -7.81 -1.44
N PRO A 75 -0.20 -6.96 -0.86
CA PRO A 75 -0.05 -5.58 -1.29
C PRO A 75 0.39 -5.47 -2.77
N ALA A 76 -0.41 -4.79 -3.59
CA ALA A 76 -0.26 -4.72 -5.04
C ALA A 76 0.78 -3.66 -5.46
N PHE A 77 2.07 -4.00 -5.33
CA PHE A 77 3.19 -3.18 -5.80
C PHE A 77 4.19 -4.04 -6.59
N VAL A 78 4.84 -3.44 -7.58
CA VAL A 78 5.83 -4.12 -8.44
C VAL A 78 6.95 -4.76 -7.62
N TYR A 79 7.50 -4.05 -6.65
CA TYR A 79 8.56 -4.55 -5.78
C TYR A 79 8.07 -5.64 -4.80
N THR A 80 6.80 -5.61 -4.40
CA THR A 80 6.16 -6.69 -3.62
C THR A 80 6.10 -7.96 -4.44
N ALA A 81 5.64 -7.88 -5.69
CA ALA A 81 5.60 -9.03 -6.59
C ALA A 81 6.99 -9.65 -6.82
N ALA A 82 8.04 -8.83 -6.94
CA ALA A 82 9.42 -9.31 -7.06
C ALA A 82 9.91 -10.01 -5.79
N PHE A 83 9.61 -9.44 -4.62
CA PHE A 83 9.92 -10.03 -3.31
C PHE A 83 9.22 -11.38 -3.10
N GLU A 84 7.93 -11.44 -3.38
CA GLU A 84 7.12 -12.65 -3.30
C GLU A 84 7.58 -13.71 -4.29
N GLY A 85 7.96 -13.31 -5.51
CA GLY A 85 8.51 -14.20 -6.53
C GLY A 85 9.76 -14.92 -6.05
N LYS A 86 10.67 -14.21 -5.37
CA LYS A 86 11.84 -14.82 -4.75
C LYS A 86 11.44 -15.86 -3.71
N ILE A 87 10.52 -15.53 -2.80
CA ILE A 87 10.01 -16.45 -1.77
C ILE A 87 9.40 -17.70 -2.41
N ALA A 88 8.51 -17.52 -3.39
CA ALA A 88 7.84 -18.63 -4.05
C ALA A 88 8.83 -19.58 -4.74
N VAL A 89 9.84 -19.05 -5.44
CA VAL A 89 10.87 -19.87 -6.13
C VAL A 89 11.74 -20.61 -5.12
N GLU A 90 12.22 -19.94 -4.08
CA GLU A 90 13.05 -20.58 -3.04
C GLU A 90 12.27 -21.70 -2.32
N ASN A 91 11.01 -21.47 -1.97
CA ASN A 91 10.16 -22.47 -1.35
C ASN A 91 9.86 -23.67 -2.29
N ALA A 92 9.59 -23.39 -3.57
CA ALA A 92 9.24 -24.43 -4.55
C ALA A 92 10.41 -25.34 -4.90
N PHE A 93 11.66 -24.83 -4.96
CA PHE A 93 12.78 -25.56 -5.56
C PHE A 93 13.92 -25.87 -4.59
N SER A 94 14.04 -25.17 -3.47
CA SER A 94 15.12 -25.41 -2.52
C SER A 94 14.67 -26.04 -1.20
N GLY A 95 13.37 -26.28 -1.03
CA GLY A 95 12.80 -26.76 0.23
C GLY A 95 12.89 -25.72 1.36
N ALA A 96 13.09 -24.45 1.03
CA ALA A 96 13.05 -23.35 1.99
C ALA A 96 11.63 -23.19 2.56
N GLU A 97 11.54 -22.59 3.73
CA GLU A 97 10.28 -22.26 4.40
C GLU A 97 10.16 -20.74 4.63
N ASN A 98 10.60 -19.96 3.65
CA ASN A 98 10.59 -18.50 3.72
C ASN A 98 9.16 -17.98 3.78
N LYS A 99 8.97 -16.96 4.60
CA LYS A 99 7.66 -16.30 4.76
C LYS A 99 7.76 -14.82 4.39
N ALA A 100 6.76 -14.33 3.70
CA ALA A 100 6.63 -12.90 3.42
C ALA A 100 6.28 -12.15 4.71
N ASP A 101 7.05 -11.12 4.99
CA ASP A 101 6.83 -10.16 6.06
C ASP A 101 6.67 -8.77 5.46
N TYR A 102 5.48 -8.20 5.60
CA TYR A 102 5.14 -6.87 5.08
C TYR A 102 5.16 -5.79 6.16
N THR A 103 5.59 -6.10 7.39
CA THR A 103 5.51 -5.18 8.54
C THR A 103 6.18 -3.85 8.26
N SER A 104 7.31 -3.85 7.57
CA SER A 104 8.04 -2.64 7.20
C SER A 104 7.94 -2.27 5.71
N LEU A 105 7.03 -2.89 4.96
CA LEU A 105 6.88 -2.63 3.52
C LEU A 105 6.61 -1.14 3.26
N PRO A 106 7.53 -0.42 2.58
CA PRO A 106 7.29 0.95 2.20
C PRO A 106 6.35 1.01 0.97
N TRP A 107 5.54 2.03 0.92
CA TRP A 107 4.71 2.32 -0.25
C TRP A 107 4.69 3.82 -0.55
N VAL A 108 4.43 4.16 -1.80
CA VAL A 108 4.32 5.54 -2.26
C VAL A 108 3.23 5.69 -3.31
N VAL A 109 2.52 6.81 -3.23
CA VAL A 109 1.61 7.32 -4.25
C VAL A 109 2.26 8.56 -4.85
N PHE A 110 2.50 8.55 -6.16
CA PHE A 110 3.23 9.59 -6.89
C PHE A 110 2.35 10.81 -7.24
N THR A 111 1.69 11.33 -6.23
CA THR A 111 1.01 12.63 -6.29
C THR A 111 2.02 13.77 -6.15
N ASP A 112 1.59 15.03 -6.26
CA ASP A 112 2.39 16.22 -5.96
C ASP A 112 1.71 17.06 -4.87
N PRO A 113 2.20 17.06 -3.62
CA PRO A 113 3.32 16.27 -3.07
C PRO A 113 3.03 14.78 -3.02
N GLN A 114 4.07 13.95 -2.96
CA GLN A 114 3.96 12.50 -2.82
C GLN A 114 3.40 12.11 -1.46
N VAL A 115 2.64 10.99 -1.42
CA VAL A 115 2.16 10.38 -0.19
C VAL A 115 2.86 9.04 -0.01
N ALA A 116 3.55 8.86 1.11
CA ALA A 116 4.29 7.64 1.39
C ALA A 116 4.02 7.11 2.81
N GLY A 117 4.19 5.82 2.99
CA GLY A 117 4.02 5.21 4.30
C GLY A 117 4.76 3.88 4.42
N ALA A 118 4.98 3.49 5.67
CA ALA A 118 5.47 2.16 6.06
C ALA A 118 4.88 1.82 7.44
N GLY A 119 4.76 0.53 7.74
CA GLY A 119 4.20 0.07 9.00
C GLY A 119 2.73 0.47 9.22
N LEU A 120 2.32 0.46 10.47
CA LEU A 120 0.94 0.72 10.90
C LEU A 120 0.60 2.21 10.85
N ASP A 121 -0.68 2.53 10.62
CA ASP A 121 -1.26 3.83 10.97
C ASP A 121 -2.02 3.76 12.30
N GLU A 122 -2.59 4.87 12.73
CA GLU A 122 -3.32 4.97 14.00
C GLU A 122 -4.51 4.01 14.03
N VAL A 123 -5.27 3.94 12.93
CA VAL A 123 -6.45 3.07 12.84
C VAL A 123 -6.05 1.59 12.91
N GLN A 124 -4.97 1.22 12.25
CA GLN A 124 -4.44 -0.15 12.28
C GLN A 124 -3.87 -0.51 13.67
N ALA A 125 -3.20 0.43 14.32
CA ALA A 125 -2.68 0.24 15.69
C ALA A 125 -3.83 0.06 16.69
N GLU A 126 -4.88 0.88 16.60
CA GLU A 126 -6.09 0.74 17.42
C GLU A 126 -6.78 -0.61 17.20
N GLN A 127 -6.96 -1.03 15.94
CA GLN A 127 -7.58 -2.33 15.61
C GLN A 127 -6.80 -3.52 16.18
N GLN A 128 -5.48 -3.38 16.32
CA GLN A 128 -4.60 -4.40 16.90
C GLN A 128 -4.43 -4.25 18.41
N ASN A 129 -5.09 -3.28 19.04
CA ASN A 129 -4.96 -2.94 20.47
C ASN A 129 -3.51 -2.66 20.88
N ILE A 130 -2.72 -2.04 20.01
CA ILE A 130 -1.35 -1.62 20.28
C ILE A 130 -1.39 -0.20 20.87
N PRO A 131 -0.89 0.02 22.08
CA PRO A 131 -0.81 1.36 22.65
C PRO A 131 0.27 2.17 21.92
N PHE A 132 -0.09 3.36 21.47
CA PHE A 132 0.80 4.19 20.67
C PHE A 132 0.72 5.68 21.02
N GLU A 133 1.73 6.41 20.61
CA GLU A 133 1.70 7.86 20.51
C GLU A 133 2.13 8.30 19.09
N VAL A 134 1.72 9.50 18.73
CA VAL A 134 1.99 10.10 17.42
C VAL A 134 2.84 11.35 17.59
N SER A 135 3.94 11.41 16.83
CA SER A 135 4.72 12.64 16.66
C SER A 135 4.58 13.12 15.22
N LYS A 136 4.32 14.42 15.04
CA LYS A 136 4.11 15.02 13.72
C LYS A 136 4.88 16.34 13.61
N ILE A 137 5.55 16.54 12.47
CA ILE A 137 6.14 17.81 12.10
C ILE A 137 5.56 18.27 10.76
N GLU A 138 5.17 19.52 10.69
CA GLU A 138 4.76 20.15 9.43
C GLU A 138 6.00 20.59 8.64
N LEU A 139 6.00 20.45 7.31
CA LEU A 139 7.15 20.82 6.48
C LEU A 139 7.47 22.31 6.51
N LYS A 140 6.50 23.16 6.84
CA LYS A 140 6.74 24.61 7.08
C LYS A 140 7.73 24.89 8.22
N ASP A 141 7.92 23.94 9.13
CA ASP A 141 8.82 24.03 10.27
C ASP A 141 10.16 23.31 10.02
N VAL A 142 10.34 22.74 8.82
CA VAL A 142 11.57 22.02 8.42
C VAL A 142 12.48 22.92 7.59
N PRO A 143 13.72 23.24 8.05
CA PRO A 143 14.61 24.18 7.36
C PRO A 143 14.88 23.83 5.90
N ARG A 144 15.03 22.53 5.58
CA ARG A 144 15.27 22.09 4.19
C ARG A 144 14.08 22.38 3.27
N ALA A 145 12.84 22.19 3.77
CA ALA A 145 11.63 22.48 3.02
C ALA A 145 11.45 24.00 2.79
N ILE A 146 11.78 24.79 3.82
CA ILE A 146 11.77 26.27 3.73
C ILE A 146 12.78 26.73 2.68
N ALA A 147 14.00 26.20 2.71
CA ALA A 147 15.04 26.54 1.74
C ALA A 147 14.68 26.14 0.30
N ALA A 148 13.92 25.06 0.13
CA ALA A 148 13.41 24.60 -1.16
C ALA A 148 12.18 25.41 -1.65
N ASN A 149 11.62 26.28 -0.81
CA ASN A 149 10.36 26.98 -1.03
C ASN A 149 9.18 26.05 -1.38
N ASP A 150 9.21 24.82 -0.81
CA ASP A 150 8.10 23.87 -0.87
C ASP A 150 7.88 23.24 0.50
N THR A 151 6.89 23.79 1.21
CA THR A 151 6.56 23.42 2.59
C THR A 151 5.26 22.64 2.69
N ARG A 152 4.75 22.11 1.56
CA ARG A 152 3.50 21.36 1.51
C ARG A 152 3.68 19.99 2.15
N GLY A 153 2.95 19.74 3.26
CA GLY A 153 2.83 18.44 3.86
C GLY A 153 3.44 18.30 5.24
N PHE A 154 3.69 17.05 5.63
CA PHE A 154 4.12 16.69 6.99
C PHE A 154 4.87 15.36 7.00
N ILE A 155 5.58 15.12 8.10
CA ILE A 155 6.13 13.82 8.48
C ILE A 155 5.49 13.40 9.79
N LYS A 156 4.94 12.20 9.87
CA LYS A 156 4.27 11.63 11.04
C LYS A 156 4.88 10.28 11.39
N LEU A 157 5.22 10.10 12.67
CA LEU A 157 5.76 8.86 13.23
C LEU A 157 4.79 8.30 14.26
N ILE A 158 4.69 6.99 14.34
CA ILE A 158 3.83 6.26 15.26
C ILE A 158 4.73 5.31 16.07
N ARG A 159 4.78 5.53 17.37
CA ARG A 159 5.61 4.80 18.32
C ARG A 159 4.73 3.94 19.23
N ASN A 160 5.07 2.69 19.42
CA ASN A 160 4.47 1.85 20.46
C ASN A 160 5.00 2.30 21.83
N THR A 161 4.10 2.65 22.75
CA THR A 161 4.46 3.20 24.07
C THR A 161 4.95 2.18 25.08
N GLU A 162 4.67 0.88 24.86
CA GLU A 162 5.17 -0.20 25.73
C GLU A 162 6.56 -0.68 25.33
N THR A 163 6.81 -0.77 24.03
CA THR A 163 8.08 -1.33 23.51
C THR A 163 9.09 -0.28 23.09
N ASP A 164 8.69 0.99 23.07
CA ASP A 164 9.45 2.14 22.58
C ASP A 164 9.93 2.02 21.11
N LYS A 165 9.27 1.17 20.32
CA LYS A 165 9.62 0.94 18.93
C LYS A 165 8.80 1.80 17.99
N LEU A 166 9.41 2.24 16.89
CA LEU A 166 8.70 2.80 15.75
C LEU A 166 7.89 1.69 15.08
N ILE A 167 6.58 1.88 14.98
CA ILE A 167 5.66 0.89 14.38
C ILE A 167 5.04 1.38 13.09
N GLY A 168 5.16 2.66 12.78
CA GLY A 168 4.62 3.21 11.56
C GLY A 168 5.08 4.63 11.27
N ALA A 169 4.97 4.99 9.98
CA ALA A 169 5.25 6.35 9.51
C ALA A 169 4.35 6.70 8.32
N ARG A 170 3.98 7.96 8.22
CA ARG A 170 3.25 8.56 7.10
C ARG A 170 3.89 9.87 6.72
N ILE A 171 4.12 10.06 5.42
CA ILE A 171 4.77 11.25 4.87
C ILE A 171 3.89 11.80 3.77
N VAL A 172 3.66 13.10 3.80
CA VAL A 172 3.21 13.89 2.65
C VAL A 172 4.29 14.91 2.40
N ALA A 173 5.04 14.78 1.30
CA ALA A 173 6.18 15.65 1.01
C ALA A 173 6.60 15.53 -0.46
N PRO A 174 7.28 16.55 -1.02
CA PRO A 174 8.10 16.35 -2.20
C PRO A 174 9.09 15.20 -1.95
N GLU A 175 9.23 14.28 -2.88
CA GLU A 175 10.12 13.10 -2.75
C GLU A 175 9.81 12.21 -1.51
N GLY A 176 8.55 12.14 -1.09
CA GLY A 176 8.14 11.32 0.06
C GLY A 176 8.54 9.85 -0.04
N GLY A 177 8.60 9.32 -1.28
CA GLY A 177 9.06 7.95 -1.56
C GLY A 177 10.53 7.71 -1.21
N GLU A 178 11.39 8.71 -1.34
CA GLU A 178 12.79 8.62 -0.92
C GLU A 178 12.92 8.69 0.61
N LEU A 179 12.16 9.56 1.23
CA LEU A 179 12.21 9.76 2.68
C LEU A 179 11.71 8.55 3.46
N ILE A 180 10.71 7.84 2.97
CA ILE A 180 10.08 6.72 3.69
C ILE A 180 11.03 5.52 3.88
N GLN A 181 12.05 5.37 3.03
CA GLN A 181 12.98 4.24 3.09
C GLN A 181 13.71 4.15 4.43
N GLN A 182 14.18 5.28 4.97
CA GLN A 182 14.87 5.31 6.26
C GLN A 182 13.93 4.85 7.40
N LEU A 183 12.68 5.27 7.36
CA LEU A 183 11.68 4.91 8.37
C LEU A 183 11.25 3.44 8.23
N SER A 184 11.13 2.94 7.02
CA SER A 184 10.89 1.52 6.76
C SER A 184 11.99 0.64 7.38
N MET A 185 13.26 1.03 7.25
CA MET A 185 14.38 0.33 7.89
C MET A 185 14.35 0.42 9.42
N ALA A 186 13.86 1.51 9.99
CA ALA A 186 13.76 1.69 11.43
C ALA A 186 12.56 0.92 12.06
N ILE A 187 11.53 0.60 11.29
CA ILE A 187 10.39 -0.21 11.72
C ILE A 187 10.77 -1.70 11.80
N LYS A 188 11.70 -2.14 11.00
CA LYS A 188 12.16 -3.54 10.95
C LYS A 188 13.07 -3.86 12.14
#